data_ac61b3e8f59b4a999f9ec621cacdccdd
#
_entry.id   ac61b3e8f59b4a999f9ec621cacdccdd
#
_cell.length_a   1.000
_cell.length_b   1.000
_cell.length_c   1.000
_cell.angle_alpha   90.00
_cell.angle_beta   90.00
_cell.angle_gamma   90.00
#
_symmetry.space_group_name_H-M   'P 1'
#
loop_
_entity.id
_entity.type
_entity.pdbx_description
1 polymer ?
#
loop_
_entity_poly.entity_id
_entity_poly.type
_entity_poly.pdbx_seq_one_letter_code
_entity_poly.pdbx_strand_id
1 'polypeptide(L)'
;MNNIVGLSKIGLVRKQNEDRFFISDNICAVTDGMGGYRGGEIASTYAVDEIKEYLQSTPTINETSLVDAILHANTRIVNRVAREERLSGMGTTAVVVAKVDDNLLWASVGDSRLYIYRNDELTQI
;
A
#
# COMPACT_ATOMS: atom_id res chain seq x y z
N MET A 1 -17.96 -3.24 -2.43
CA MET A 1 -17.80 -2.12 -1.52
C MET A 1 -18.12 -0.87 -2.27
N ASN A 2 -18.89 -0.05 -1.70
CA ASN A 2 -19.68 0.81 -2.53
C ASN A 2 -19.09 2.18 -2.77
N ASN A 3 -18.46 2.77 -1.77
CA ASN A 3 -17.87 4.10 -1.94
C ASN A 3 -16.49 4.15 -1.33
N ILE A 4 -15.49 4.12 -2.18
CA ILE A 4 -14.11 4.34 -1.77
C ILE A 4 -13.63 5.61 -2.44
N VAL A 5 -13.07 6.51 -1.66
CA VAL A 5 -12.49 7.75 -2.17
C VAL A 5 -11.04 7.82 -1.75
N GLY A 6 -10.20 8.34 -2.62
CA GLY A 6 -8.78 8.55 -2.33
C GLY A 6 -8.36 9.95 -2.68
N LEU A 7 -7.40 10.47 -1.92
CA LEU A 7 -6.80 11.77 -2.16
C LEU A 7 -5.32 11.71 -1.77
N SER A 8 -4.49 12.25 -2.64
CA SER A 8 -3.07 12.40 -2.36
C SER A 8 -2.61 13.77 -2.80
N LYS A 9 -1.87 14.45 -1.93
CA LYS A 9 -1.36 15.80 -2.18
C LYS A 9 0.08 15.92 -1.74
N ILE A 10 0.87 16.68 -2.49
CA ILE A 10 2.26 16.92 -2.15
C ILE A 10 2.42 17.79 -0.90
N GLY A 11 1.42 18.65 -0.63
CA GLY A 11 1.51 19.61 0.47
C GLY A 11 2.31 20.85 0.09
N LEU A 12 2.61 21.69 1.08
CA LEU A 12 3.21 23.01 0.87
C LEU A 12 4.73 23.03 1.00
N VAL A 13 5.33 21.98 1.57
CA VAL A 13 6.76 21.96 1.92
C VAL A 13 7.57 20.99 1.05
N ARG A 14 7.01 19.81 0.77
CA ARG A 14 7.70 18.78 0.02
C ARG A 14 7.80 19.13 -1.45
N LYS A 15 8.86 18.64 -2.10
CA LYS A 15 9.04 18.81 -3.56
C LYS A 15 8.51 17.63 -4.34
N GLN A 16 8.35 16.48 -3.69
CA GLN A 16 7.88 15.24 -4.30
C GLN A 16 6.81 14.63 -3.42
N ASN A 17 5.79 14.05 -4.06
CA ASN A 17 4.79 13.25 -3.39
C ASN A 17 5.17 11.78 -3.58
N GLU A 18 5.59 11.15 -2.49
CA GLU A 18 6.03 9.76 -2.47
C GLU A 18 4.94 8.81 -1.99
N ASP A 19 3.74 9.32 -1.78
CA ASP A 19 2.58 8.52 -1.43
C ASP A 19 1.89 8.02 -2.70
N ARG A 20 1.35 6.82 -2.61
CA ARG A 20 0.56 6.24 -3.71
C ARG A 20 -0.64 5.52 -3.11
N PHE A 21 -1.66 5.35 -3.93
CA PHE A 21 -2.81 4.52 -3.56
C PHE A 21 -3.43 3.89 -4.80
N PHE A 22 -4.20 2.84 -4.59
CA PHE A 22 -5.13 2.36 -5.60
C PHE A 22 -6.46 2.01 -4.97
N ILE A 23 -7.50 2.05 -5.80
CA ILE A 23 -8.86 1.70 -5.41
C ILE A 23 -9.43 0.80 -6.50
N SER A 24 -10.00 -0.31 -6.10
CA SER A 24 -10.79 -1.18 -6.97
C SER A 24 -12.12 -1.45 -6.27
N ASP A 25 -12.95 -2.33 -6.82
CA ASP A 25 -14.31 -2.54 -6.30
C ASP A 25 -14.34 -2.94 -4.83
N ASN A 26 -13.44 -3.82 -4.42
CA ASN A 26 -13.44 -4.38 -3.07
C ASN A 26 -12.11 -4.26 -2.35
N ILE A 27 -11.13 -3.61 -2.95
CA ILE A 27 -9.78 -3.55 -2.39
C ILE A 27 -9.23 -2.15 -2.56
N CYS A 28 -8.57 -1.66 -1.54
CA CYS A 28 -7.79 -0.42 -1.63
C CYS A 28 -6.50 -0.55 -0.85
N ALA A 29 -5.51 0.23 -1.23
CA ALA A 29 -4.23 0.26 -0.54
C ALA A 29 -3.62 1.65 -0.61
N VAL A 30 -2.85 1.99 0.41
CA VAL A 30 -2.03 3.20 0.43
C VAL A 30 -0.59 2.83 0.78
N THR A 31 0.34 3.56 0.21
CA THR A 31 1.77 3.37 0.46
C THR A 31 2.44 4.72 0.62
N ASP A 32 3.40 4.80 1.52
CA ASP A 32 4.18 6.00 1.82
C ASP A 32 5.65 5.64 1.65
N GLY A 33 6.25 6.14 0.59
CA GLY A 33 7.62 5.80 0.22
C GLY A 33 8.67 6.62 0.94
N MET A 34 9.86 6.06 1.07
CA MET A 34 11.02 6.72 1.64
C MET A 34 12.28 6.33 0.89
N GLY A 35 13.28 7.19 0.96
CA GLY A 35 14.60 6.91 0.39
C GLY A 35 15.17 8.08 -0.38
N GLY A 36 16.47 8.07 -0.55
CA GLY A 36 17.18 9.07 -1.32
C GLY A 36 16.97 8.89 -2.82
N TYR A 37 17.48 9.83 -3.59
CA TYR A 37 17.32 9.89 -5.03
C TYR A 37 15.82 9.89 -5.35
N ARG A 38 15.31 8.94 -6.08
CA ARG A 38 13.89 8.78 -6.36
C ARG A 38 13.31 7.53 -5.69
N GLY A 39 13.99 7.05 -4.66
CA GLY A 39 13.67 5.77 -4.05
C GLY A 39 12.27 5.68 -3.47
N GLY A 40 11.81 6.74 -2.79
CA GLY A 40 10.47 6.74 -2.20
C GLY A 40 9.37 6.62 -3.24
N GLU A 41 9.47 7.38 -4.35
CA GLU A 41 8.50 7.27 -5.45
C GLU A 41 8.49 5.88 -6.06
N ILE A 42 9.68 5.33 -6.31
CA ILE A 42 9.81 4.01 -6.94
C ILE A 42 9.27 2.93 -6.02
N ALA A 43 9.64 2.95 -4.75
CA ALA A 43 9.19 1.94 -3.80
C ALA A 43 7.68 1.96 -3.60
N SER A 44 7.09 3.13 -3.40
CA SER A 44 5.64 3.24 -3.20
C SER A 44 4.85 2.85 -4.44
N THR A 45 5.35 3.21 -5.63
CA THR A 45 4.74 2.82 -6.89
C THR A 45 4.80 1.31 -7.10
N TYR A 46 5.98 0.71 -6.87
CA TYR A 46 6.13 -0.74 -6.98
C TYR A 46 5.17 -1.48 -6.04
N ALA A 47 5.03 -0.96 -4.82
CA ALA A 47 4.18 -1.61 -3.85
C ALA A 47 2.70 -1.59 -4.26
N VAL A 48 2.16 -0.43 -4.64
CA VAL A 48 0.73 -0.39 -5.05
C VAL A 48 0.50 -1.20 -6.31
N ASP A 49 1.41 -1.16 -7.26
CA ASP A 49 1.27 -1.91 -8.50
C ASP A 49 1.29 -3.41 -8.25
N GLU A 50 2.24 -3.88 -7.45
CA GLU A 50 2.39 -5.30 -7.16
C GLU A 50 1.24 -5.84 -6.32
N ILE A 51 0.82 -5.09 -5.31
CA ILE A 51 -0.33 -5.47 -4.48
C ILE A 51 -1.59 -5.57 -5.34
N LYS A 52 -1.81 -4.59 -6.21
CA LYS A 52 -2.95 -4.57 -7.10
C LYS A 52 -2.94 -5.78 -8.03
N GLU A 53 -1.84 -6.03 -8.73
CA GLU A 53 -1.73 -7.15 -9.67
C GLU A 53 -1.91 -8.49 -8.97
N TYR A 54 -1.26 -8.66 -7.82
CA TYR A 54 -1.34 -9.91 -7.08
C TYR A 54 -2.77 -10.21 -6.66
N LEU A 55 -3.45 -9.24 -6.07
CA LEU A 55 -4.81 -9.46 -5.56
C LEU A 55 -5.84 -9.57 -6.68
N GLN A 56 -5.65 -8.85 -7.78
CA GLN A 56 -6.55 -8.98 -8.93
C GLN A 56 -6.47 -10.35 -9.61
N SER A 57 -5.33 -11.01 -9.52
CA SER A 57 -5.15 -12.36 -10.07
C SER A 57 -5.37 -13.47 -9.06
N THR A 58 -5.75 -13.14 -7.83
CA THR A 58 -5.98 -14.12 -6.76
C THR A 58 -7.46 -14.50 -6.75
N PRO A 59 -7.80 -15.80 -6.95
CA PRO A 59 -9.21 -16.21 -7.02
C PRO A 59 -9.98 -16.00 -5.72
N THR A 60 -9.32 -16.22 -4.58
CA THR A 60 -9.94 -16.08 -3.27
C THR A 60 -9.12 -15.16 -2.41
N ILE A 61 -9.72 -14.04 -2.00
CA ILE A 61 -9.05 -13.07 -1.13
C ILE A 61 -9.27 -13.49 0.32
N ASN A 62 -8.19 -13.61 1.05
CA ASN A 62 -8.20 -13.89 2.48
C ASN A 62 -7.02 -13.17 3.14
N GLU A 63 -6.85 -13.34 4.44
CA GLU A 63 -5.78 -12.67 5.17
C GLU A 63 -4.40 -13.05 4.64
N THR A 64 -4.21 -14.32 4.31
CA THR A 64 -2.95 -14.82 3.75
C THR A 64 -2.63 -14.15 2.42
N SER A 65 -3.62 -13.98 1.54
CA SER A 65 -3.37 -13.34 0.25
C SER A 65 -2.99 -11.86 0.39
N LEU A 66 -3.51 -11.17 1.39
CA LEU A 66 -3.09 -9.79 1.65
C LEU A 66 -1.62 -9.73 2.10
N VAL A 67 -1.23 -10.62 2.99
CA VAL A 67 0.17 -10.71 3.42
C VAL A 67 1.09 -11.08 2.26
N ASP A 68 0.69 -12.06 1.45
CA ASP A 68 1.48 -12.50 0.29
C ASP A 68 1.65 -11.37 -0.73
N ALA A 69 0.61 -10.56 -0.94
CA ALA A 69 0.70 -9.40 -1.82
C ALA A 69 1.79 -8.42 -1.36
N ILE A 70 1.83 -8.14 -0.06
CA ILE A 70 2.85 -7.27 0.52
C ILE A 70 4.25 -7.90 0.37
N LEU A 71 4.38 -9.20 0.59
CA LEU A 71 5.65 -9.90 0.43
C LEU A 71 6.15 -9.89 -1.01
N HIS A 72 5.25 -10.02 -1.98
CA HIS A 72 5.59 -9.89 -3.40
C HIS A 72 6.09 -8.48 -3.72
N ALA A 73 5.45 -7.47 -3.16
CA ALA A 73 5.90 -6.09 -3.32
C ALA A 73 7.32 -5.92 -2.77
N ASN A 74 7.59 -6.48 -1.59
CA ASN A 74 8.91 -6.42 -0.98
C ASN A 74 9.98 -7.07 -1.87
N THR A 75 9.68 -8.23 -2.43
CA THR A 75 10.59 -8.92 -3.34
C THR A 75 10.94 -8.07 -4.55
N ARG A 76 9.95 -7.40 -5.13
CA ARG A 76 10.16 -6.53 -6.28
C ARG A 76 11.08 -5.35 -5.93
N ILE A 77 10.88 -4.75 -4.76
CA ILE A 77 11.72 -3.65 -4.29
C ILE A 77 13.15 -4.12 -4.06
N VAL A 78 13.33 -5.24 -3.36
CA VAL A 78 14.66 -5.81 -3.10
C VAL A 78 15.40 -6.12 -4.39
N ASN A 79 14.72 -6.71 -5.37
CA ASN A 79 15.33 -7.01 -6.66
C ASN A 79 15.73 -5.76 -7.42
N ARG A 80 14.96 -4.69 -7.32
CA ARG A 80 15.31 -3.43 -7.98
C ARG A 80 16.54 -2.80 -7.33
N VAL A 81 16.64 -2.80 -6.02
CA VAL A 81 17.80 -2.28 -5.30
C VAL A 81 19.06 -3.05 -5.69
N ALA A 82 18.96 -4.38 -5.83
CA ALA A 82 20.09 -5.21 -6.24
C ALA A 82 20.62 -4.84 -7.62
N ARG A 83 19.77 -4.31 -8.50
CA ARG A 83 20.17 -3.91 -9.85
C ARG A 83 20.59 -2.44 -9.96
N GLU A 84 20.23 -1.63 -8.98
CA GLU A 84 20.52 -0.19 -9.03
C GLU A 84 20.87 0.31 -7.63
N GLU A 85 22.16 0.37 -7.37
CA GLU A 85 22.71 0.69 -6.05
C GLU A 85 22.26 2.06 -5.53
N ARG A 86 22.00 3.02 -6.43
CA ARG A 86 21.52 4.35 -6.03
C ARG A 86 20.21 4.31 -5.25
N LEU A 87 19.44 3.24 -5.40
CA LEU A 87 18.17 3.05 -4.73
C LEU A 87 18.30 2.34 -3.38
N SER A 88 19.54 2.07 -2.95
CA SER A 88 19.77 1.43 -1.66
C SER A 88 19.13 2.25 -0.54
N GLY A 89 18.43 1.56 0.35
CA GLY A 89 17.70 2.20 1.44
C GLY A 89 16.28 2.63 1.10
N MET A 90 15.85 2.51 -0.15
CA MET A 90 14.45 2.81 -0.47
C MET A 90 13.50 1.80 0.18
N GLY A 91 12.34 2.28 0.55
CA GLY A 91 11.31 1.45 1.14
C GLY A 91 9.97 2.15 1.09
N THR A 92 8.96 1.49 1.57
CA THR A 92 7.62 2.04 1.63
C THR A 92 6.82 1.37 2.74
N THR A 93 5.88 2.10 3.29
CA THR A 93 4.81 1.50 4.08
C THR A 93 3.77 0.89 3.13
N ALA A 94 2.90 0.09 3.67
CA ALA A 94 1.71 -0.35 2.95
C ALA A 94 0.59 -0.64 3.94
N VAL A 95 -0.62 -0.21 3.59
CA VAL A 95 -1.85 -0.63 4.25
C VAL A 95 -2.79 -1.07 3.16
N VAL A 96 -3.27 -2.31 3.24
CA VAL A 96 -4.22 -2.86 2.28
C VAL A 96 -5.47 -3.32 3.01
N VAL A 97 -6.62 -2.99 2.44
CA VAL A 97 -7.93 -3.34 2.98
C VAL A 97 -8.75 -4.01 1.87
N ALA A 98 -9.39 -5.11 2.20
CA ALA A 98 -10.28 -5.80 1.29
C ALA A 98 -11.61 -6.08 1.97
N LYS A 99 -12.71 -5.88 1.22
CA LYS A 99 -14.02 -6.34 1.66
C LYS A 99 -14.27 -7.71 1.05
N VAL A 100 -14.51 -8.69 1.91
CA VAL A 100 -14.81 -10.07 1.48
C VAL A 100 -16.10 -10.47 2.20
N ASP A 101 -17.16 -10.65 1.45
CA ASP A 101 -18.51 -10.85 1.98
C ASP A 101 -18.88 -9.69 2.92
N ASP A 102 -19.18 -9.95 4.17
CA ASP A 102 -19.52 -8.92 5.15
C ASP A 102 -18.36 -8.51 6.04
N ASN A 103 -17.15 -8.96 5.71
CA ASN A 103 -15.96 -8.70 6.51
C ASN A 103 -15.02 -7.73 5.83
N LEU A 104 -14.33 -6.96 6.63
CA LEU A 104 -13.17 -6.18 6.18
C LEU A 104 -11.90 -6.86 6.69
N LEU A 105 -11.03 -7.18 5.76
CA LEU A 105 -9.72 -7.75 6.03
C LEU A 105 -8.67 -6.67 5.79
N TRP A 106 -7.61 -6.68 6.57
CA TRP A 106 -6.52 -5.73 6.34
C TRP A 106 -5.17 -6.35 6.68
N ALA A 107 -4.13 -5.79 6.09
CA ALA A 107 -2.75 -6.08 6.43
C ALA A 107 -1.95 -4.79 6.29
N SER A 108 -0.91 -4.64 7.08
CA SER A 108 -0.10 -3.43 7.04
C SER A 108 1.34 -3.72 7.41
N VAL A 109 2.22 -2.84 6.92
CA VAL A 109 3.63 -2.79 7.29
C VAL A 109 4.04 -1.32 7.34
N GLY A 110 4.77 -0.95 8.41
CA GLY A 110 5.25 0.42 8.60
C GLY A 110 4.31 1.24 9.48
N ASP A 111 4.46 2.56 9.41
CA ASP A 111 3.79 3.52 10.30
C ASP A 111 2.59 4.23 9.68
N SER A 112 2.15 3.84 8.50
CA SER A 112 0.87 4.30 7.96
C SER A 112 -0.25 3.73 8.79
N ARG A 113 -1.38 4.44 8.84
CA ARG A 113 -2.42 4.15 9.83
C ARG A 113 -3.73 3.78 9.19
N LEU A 114 -4.48 2.93 9.87
CA LEU A 114 -5.84 2.55 9.51
C LEU A 114 -6.75 2.85 10.70
N TYR A 115 -7.87 3.52 10.42
CA TYR A 115 -8.86 3.85 11.43
C TYR A 115 -10.22 3.28 11.03
N ILE A 116 -10.99 2.87 12.02
CA ILE A 116 -12.39 2.50 11.84
C ILE A 116 -13.24 3.48 12.62
N TYR A 117 -14.23 4.08 11.94
CA TYR A 117 -15.29 4.84 12.58
C TYR A 117 -16.55 3.99 12.59
N ARG A 118 -17.00 3.62 13.78
CA ARG A 118 -18.13 2.74 13.97
C ARG A 118 -18.79 3.00 15.32
N ASN A 119 -20.14 3.06 15.34
CA ASN A 119 -20.89 3.31 16.58
C ASN A 119 -20.44 4.60 17.28
N ASP A 120 -20.24 5.66 16.51
CA ASP A 120 -19.80 6.98 17.00
C ASP A 120 -18.40 6.97 17.65
N GLU A 121 -17.62 5.92 17.40
CA GLU A 121 -16.24 5.82 17.88
C GLU A 121 -15.25 5.71 16.74
N LEU A 122 -14.15 6.46 16.85
CA LEU A 122 -13.01 6.35 15.93
C LEU A 122 -11.90 5.55 16.62
N THR A 123 -11.52 4.45 16.02
CA THR A 123 -10.51 3.56 16.58
C THR A 123 -9.39 3.34 15.58
N GLN A 124 -8.15 3.49 16.03
CA GLN A 124 -6.99 3.10 15.24
C GLN A 124 -6.76 1.60 15.40
N ILE A 125 -6.52 0.96 14.28
CA ILE A 125 -6.26 -0.48 14.26
C ILE A 125 -4.78 -0.77 14.22
#